data_a537961a92bd70256f398ea8ff4e16e7
#
_entry.id   a537961a92bd70256f398ea8ff4e16e7
#
_cell.length_a   1.000
_cell.length_b   1.000
_cell.length_c   1.000
_cell.angle_alpha   90.00
_cell.angle_beta   90.00
_cell.angle_gamma   90.00
#
_symmetry.space_group_name_H-M   'P 1'
#
loop_
_entity.id
_entity.type
_entity.pdbx_description
1 polymer ?
#
loop_
_entity_poly.entity_id
_entity_poly.type
_entity_poly.pdbx_seq_one_letter_code
_entity_poly.pdbx_strand_id
1 'polypeptide(L)'
;MGAWISLNQFKFFKKQILGFMGIGSAPEFLDRLMWKKFTKKIKKEIVTKGVSVISHGSSRSKQKQNQYPITHQLIKDGRKNKVLSKKIKSKIIVTMIHGQKDEAVPVSFSKKVISLFPFAKKKLVVIKQGDHSLSNKQPLKRIIKELDILVKNVIQSLNV
;
A
#
# COMPACT_ATOMS: atom_id res chain seq x y z
N MET A 1 -2.70 -3.00 2.97
CA MET A 1 -2.31 -4.44 3.04
C MET A 1 -2.12 -5.00 1.62
N GLY A 2 -3.11 -4.96 0.72
CA GLY A 2 -3.09 -5.60 -0.61
C GLY A 2 -1.81 -5.37 -1.43
N ALA A 3 -1.39 -4.12 -1.62
CA ALA A 3 -0.16 -3.82 -2.36
C ALA A 3 1.09 -4.50 -1.76
N TRP A 4 1.16 -4.67 -0.44
CA TRP A 4 2.28 -5.35 0.20
C TRP A 4 2.30 -6.84 -0.11
N ILE A 5 1.13 -7.49 -0.04
CA ILE A 5 0.97 -8.90 -0.42
C ILE A 5 1.34 -9.07 -1.89
N SER A 6 0.77 -8.24 -2.79
CA SER A 6 1.04 -8.30 -4.23
C SER A 6 2.52 -8.10 -4.56
N LEU A 7 3.22 -7.18 -3.90
CA LEU A 7 4.67 -6.99 -4.10
C LEU A 7 5.49 -8.21 -3.67
N ASN A 8 5.05 -8.96 -2.65
CA ASN A 8 5.71 -10.21 -2.28
C ASN A 8 5.53 -11.31 -3.34
N GLN A 9 4.44 -11.29 -4.13
CA GLN A 9 4.21 -12.28 -5.19
C GLN A 9 5.23 -12.21 -6.32
N PHE A 10 5.89 -11.07 -6.52
CA PHE A 10 6.97 -10.96 -7.51
C PHE A 10 8.15 -11.91 -7.25
N LYS A 11 8.29 -12.44 -6.04
CA LYS A 11 9.30 -13.46 -5.72
C LYS A 11 9.00 -14.80 -6.42
N PHE A 12 7.72 -15.11 -6.60
CA PHE A 12 7.25 -16.41 -7.06
C PHE A 12 6.71 -16.37 -8.49
N PHE A 13 5.97 -15.31 -8.82
CA PHE A 13 5.15 -15.20 -10.04
C PHE A 13 5.60 -14.08 -10.98
N LYS A 14 6.86 -13.67 -10.93
CA LYS A 14 7.38 -12.52 -11.68
C LYS A 14 7.05 -12.54 -13.18
N LYS A 15 7.10 -13.72 -13.82
CA LYS A 15 6.82 -13.88 -15.26
C LYS A 15 5.33 -13.81 -15.60
N GLN A 16 4.46 -14.07 -14.62
CA GLN A 16 3.00 -14.07 -14.78
C GLN A 16 2.38 -12.70 -14.48
N ILE A 17 3.13 -11.81 -13.80
CA ILE A 17 2.66 -10.46 -13.47
C ILE A 17 3.02 -9.53 -14.63
N LEU A 18 2.00 -9.10 -15.37
CA LEU A 18 2.14 -8.28 -16.56
C LEU A 18 2.05 -6.77 -16.29
N GLY A 19 1.37 -6.40 -15.20
CA GLY A 19 1.23 -5.01 -14.77
C GLY A 19 1.00 -4.92 -13.27
N PHE A 20 1.20 -3.74 -12.70
CA PHE A 20 0.96 -3.50 -11.27
C PHE A 20 0.28 -2.14 -11.08
N MET A 21 -0.89 -2.15 -10.43
CA MET A 21 -1.57 -0.94 -9.98
C MET A 21 -1.66 -0.92 -8.47
N GLY A 22 -1.21 0.17 -7.86
CA GLY A 22 -1.32 0.39 -6.43
C GLY A 22 -2.11 1.67 -6.11
N ILE A 23 -3.11 1.56 -5.24
CA ILE A 23 -3.98 2.66 -4.82
C ILE A 23 -3.80 2.87 -3.33
N GLY A 24 -3.41 4.09 -2.89
CA GLY A 24 -3.16 4.42 -1.48
C GLY A 24 -2.20 3.44 -0.79
N SER A 25 -1.20 2.95 -1.50
CA SER A 25 -0.40 1.79 -1.09
C SER A 25 0.57 2.11 0.03
N ALA A 26 0.55 1.29 1.09
CA ALA A 26 1.43 1.41 2.25
C ALA A 26 2.12 0.07 2.58
N PRO A 27 3.01 -0.45 1.73
CA PRO A 27 3.77 -1.64 2.12
C PRO A 27 4.61 -1.36 3.37
N GLU A 28 4.78 -2.38 4.22
CA GLU A 28 5.47 -2.29 5.51
C GLU A 28 4.83 -1.29 6.50
N PHE A 29 3.53 -0.96 6.35
CA PHE A 29 2.85 0.02 7.19
C PHE A 29 2.86 -0.35 8.67
N LEU A 30 2.83 -1.64 9.01
CA LEU A 30 2.88 -2.12 10.39
C LEU A 30 4.12 -1.59 11.14
N ASP A 31 5.28 -1.65 10.51
CA ASP A 31 6.54 -1.19 11.12
C ASP A 31 6.77 0.31 10.90
N ARG A 32 6.51 0.79 9.67
CA ARG A 32 6.86 2.15 9.26
C ARG A 32 5.88 3.23 9.71
N LEU A 33 4.60 2.90 9.83
CA LEU A 33 3.55 3.85 10.22
C LEU A 33 2.98 3.54 11.61
N MET A 34 2.56 2.29 11.86
CA MET A 34 1.86 1.94 13.09
C MET A 34 2.82 1.79 14.28
N TRP A 35 3.81 0.88 14.16
CA TRP A 35 4.74 0.62 15.27
C TRP A 35 5.45 1.88 15.76
N LYS A 36 5.84 2.77 14.86
CA LYS A 36 6.48 4.04 15.23
C LYS A 36 5.59 4.93 16.09
N LYS A 37 4.28 4.93 15.82
CA LYS A 37 3.28 5.75 16.53
C LYS A 37 2.80 5.13 17.85
N PHE A 38 3.04 3.84 18.08
CA PHE A 38 2.62 3.18 19.32
C PHE A 38 3.39 3.70 20.53
N THR A 39 2.67 3.93 21.62
CA THR A 39 3.25 4.29 22.90
C THR A 39 4.15 3.18 23.46
N LYS A 40 5.03 3.51 24.40
CA LYS A 40 5.86 2.49 25.09
C LYS A 40 4.99 1.41 25.76
N LYS A 41 3.84 1.80 26.34
CA LYS A 41 2.87 0.89 26.95
C LYS A 41 2.34 -0.14 25.96
N ILE A 42 1.80 0.32 24.80
CA ILE A 42 1.28 -0.56 23.75
C ILE A 42 2.37 -1.50 23.24
N LYS A 43 3.57 -1.00 22.95
CA LYS A 43 4.69 -1.84 22.50
C LYS A 43 5.06 -2.90 23.52
N LYS A 44 5.14 -2.55 24.80
CA LYS A 44 5.40 -3.50 25.89
C LYS A 44 4.31 -4.55 25.96
N GLU A 45 3.05 -4.15 25.90
CA GLU A 45 1.90 -5.06 25.93
C GLU A 45 1.93 -6.07 24.77
N ILE A 46 2.15 -5.62 23.52
CA ILE A 46 2.29 -6.50 22.36
C ILE A 46 3.42 -7.52 22.56
N VAL A 47 4.57 -7.08 23.09
CA VAL A 47 5.73 -7.97 23.28
C VAL A 47 5.52 -8.96 24.42
N THR A 48 4.95 -8.53 25.55
CA THR A 48 4.85 -9.38 26.77
C THR A 48 3.59 -10.24 26.80
N LYS A 49 2.44 -9.70 26.32
CA LYS A 49 1.15 -10.42 26.31
C LYS A 49 0.83 -11.03 24.94
N GLY A 50 1.64 -10.76 23.92
CA GLY A 50 1.42 -11.24 22.55
C GLY A 50 0.43 -10.43 21.73
N VAL A 51 -0.37 -9.54 22.33
CA VAL A 51 -1.41 -8.74 21.67
C VAL A 51 -1.71 -7.45 22.43
N SER A 52 -2.09 -6.40 21.71
CA SER A 52 -2.75 -5.21 22.25
C SER A 52 -3.88 -4.78 21.33
N VAL A 53 -4.98 -4.29 21.89
CA VAL A 53 -6.14 -3.78 21.16
C VAL A 53 -5.94 -2.30 20.89
N ILE A 54 -5.98 -1.92 19.62
CA ILE A 54 -5.80 -0.54 19.17
C ILE A 54 -7.13 0.02 18.74
N SER A 55 -7.50 1.18 19.28
CA SER A 55 -8.65 1.94 18.82
C SER A 55 -8.26 2.84 17.65
N HIS A 56 -8.96 2.73 16.52
CA HIS A 56 -8.81 3.64 15.39
C HIS A 56 -10.12 4.39 15.20
N GLY A 57 -10.08 5.69 15.43
CA GLY A 57 -11.21 6.58 15.19
C GLY A 57 -10.68 7.96 14.89
N SER A 58 -11.18 8.62 13.84
CA SER A 58 -11.06 10.06 13.73
C SER A 58 -11.96 10.66 14.80
N SER A 59 -11.48 11.66 15.53
CA SER A 59 -12.21 12.41 16.56
C SER A 59 -13.50 13.10 16.04
N ARG A 60 -13.83 12.93 14.75
CA ARG A 60 -15.00 13.52 14.08
C ARG A 60 -16.20 12.59 13.91
N SER A 61 -16.05 11.28 14.12
CA SER A 61 -17.19 10.36 14.06
C SER A 61 -17.56 9.86 15.45
N LYS A 62 -18.78 10.16 15.90
CA LYS A 62 -19.44 9.52 17.07
C LYS A 62 -19.75 8.03 16.85
N GLN A 63 -19.29 7.44 15.74
CA GLN A 63 -19.44 6.01 15.46
C GLN A 63 -18.45 5.21 16.28
N LYS A 64 -18.87 4.00 16.70
CA LYS A 64 -18.10 3.03 17.47
C LYS A 64 -16.62 3.01 16.99
N GLN A 65 -15.71 3.31 17.90
CA GLN A 65 -14.28 3.20 17.63
C GLN A 65 -14.01 1.77 17.16
N ASN A 66 -13.60 1.61 15.91
CA ASN A 66 -13.21 0.30 15.43
C ASN A 66 -11.95 -0.13 16.18
N GLN A 67 -12.15 -1.12 17.06
CA GLN A 67 -11.07 -1.74 17.79
C GLN A 67 -10.58 -2.97 17.02
N TYR A 68 -9.28 -3.11 16.88
CA TYR A 68 -8.70 -4.29 16.27
C TYR A 68 -7.41 -4.72 17.01
N PRO A 69 -7.19 -6.03 17.12
CA PRO A 69 -6.01 -6.56 17.78
C PRO A 69 -4.78 -6.45 16.87
N ILE A 70 -3.68 -6.00 17.44
CA ILE A 70 -2.35 -6.09 16.83
C ILE A 70 -1.55 -7.12 17.61
N THR A 71 -1.22 -8.22 16.96
CA THR A 71 -0.47 -9.31 17.60
C THR A 71 1.05 -9.13 17.40
N HIS A 72 1.84 -9.68 18.32
CA HIS A 72 3.29 -9.76 18.19
C HIS A 72 3.70 -10.55 16.93
N GLN A 73 2.94 -11.63 16.61
CA GLN A 73 3.17 -12.42 15.41
C GLN A 73 2.98 -11.59 14.14
N LEU A 74 1.91 -10.78 14.05
CA LEU A 74 1.67 -9.88 12.91
C LEU A 74 2.84 -8.92 12.67
N ILE A 75 3.39 -8.35 13.75
CA ILE A 75 4.57 -7.47 13.66
C ILE A 75 5.81 -8.24 13.18
N LYS A 76 6.06 -9.45 13.73
CA LYS A 76 7.18 -10.30 13.29
C LYS A 76 7.08 -10.68 11.82
N ASP A 77 5.89 -11.09 11.37
CA ASP A 77 5.65 -11.48 9.97
C ASP A 77 5.79 -10.29 9.02
N GLY A 78 5.30 -9.13 9.42
CA GLY A 78 5.53 -7.90 8.67
C GLY A 78 7.03 -7.60 8.49
N ARG A 79 7.84 -7.79 9.53
CA ARG A 79 9.30 -7.58 9.47
C ARG A 79 10.03 -8.61 8.61
N LYS A 80 9.57 -9.86 8.60
CA LYS A 80 10.12 -10.91 7.71
C LYS A 80 9.80 -10.66 6.24
N ASN A 81 8.63 -10.09 5.95
CA ASN A 81 8.11 -9.91 4.60
C ASN A 81 8.35 -8.49 4.04
N LYS A 82 9.50 -7.89 4.35
CA LYS A 82 9.89 -6.58 3.82
C LYS A 82 10.08 -6.64 2.30
N VAL A 83 9.60 -5.58 1.62
CA VAL A 83 9.63 -5.45 0.15
C VAL A 83 10.28 -4.14 -0.31
N LEU A 84 10.27 -3.08 0.53
CA LEU A 84 10.70 -1.74 0.13
C LEU A 84 12.23 -1.59 -0.03
N SER A 85 13.01 -2.56 0.38
CA SER A 85 14.47 -2.59 0.22
C SER A 85 14.94 -3.38 -1.00
N LYS A 86 14.05 -4.12 -1.68
CA LYS A 86 14.40 -5.03 -2.76
C LYS A 86 13.95 -4.48 -4.11
N LYS A 87 14.89 -4.34 -5.07
CA LYS A 87 14.54 -3.97 -6.44
C LYS A 87 13.88 -5.14 -7.17
N ILE A 88 12.83 -4.84 -7.91
CA ILE A 88 12.06 -5.78 -8.74
C ILE A 88 12.46 -5.54 -10.20
N LYS A 89 13.37 -6.39 -10.71
CA LYS A 89 13.86 -6.30 -12.09
C LYS A 89 12.81 -6.86 -13.05
N SER A 90 11.78 -6.07 -13.35
CA SER A 90 10.69 -6.42 -14.27
C SER A 90 10.41 -5.26 -15.22
N LYS A 91 10.12 -5.56 -16.49
CA LYS A 91 9.79 -4.57 -17.55
C LYS A 91 8.28 -4.32 -17.67
N ILE A 92 7.52 -4.53 -16.60
CA ILE A 92 6.07 -4.34 -16.56
C ILE A 92 5.67 -2.86 -16.54
N ILE A 93 4.37 -2.62 -16.64
CA ILE A 93 3.79 -1.29 -16.43
C ILE A 93 3.39 -1.15 -14.97
N VAL A 94 3.81 -0.05 -14.33
CA VAL A 94 3.50 0.24 -12.92
C VAL A 94 2.77 1.56 -12.82
N THR A 95 1.53 1.53 -12.35
CA THR A 95 0.72 2.72 -12.08
C THR A 95 0.43 2.83 -10.59
N MET A 96 0.82 3.94 -9.98
CA MET A 96 0.48 4.25 -8.59
C MET A 96 -0.50 5.41 -8.55
N ILE A 97 -1.57 5.26 -7.76
CA ILE A 97 -2.58 6.30 -7.53
C ILE A 97 -2.60 6.64 -6.05
N HIS A 98 -2.57 7.92 -5.72
CA HIS A 98 -2.53 8.37 -4.33
C HIS A 98 -3.33 9.65 -4.13
N GLY A 99 -4.05 9.75 -3.01
CA GLY A 99 -4.72 10.98 -2.61
C GLY A 99 -3.73 12.00 -2.06
N GLN A 100 -3.82 13.25 -2.49
CA GLN A 100 -2.94 14.31 -1.99
C GLN A 100 -3.19 14.61 -0.50
N LYS A 101 -4.44 14.44 -0.05
CA LYS A 101 -4.87 14.65 1.33
C LYS A 101 -4.98 13.35 2.13
N ASP A 102 -4.25 12.31 1.73
CA ASP A 102 -4.15 11.06 2.49
C ASP A 102 -3.39 11.29 3.80
N GLU A 103 -4.14 11.41 4.91
CA GLU A 103 -3.58 11.60 6.26
C GLU A 103 -3.05 10.29 6.87
N ALA A 104 -3.51 9.14 6.37
CA ALA A 104 -3.12 7.83 6.88
C ALA A 104 -1.77 7.37 6.29
N VAL A 105 -1.58 7.58 4.99
CA VAL A 105 -0.40 7.14 4.24
C VAL A 105 0.17 8.28 3.41
N PRO A 106 1.39 8.73 3.66
CA PRO A 106 2.03 9.76 2.84
C PRO A 106 2.26 9.32 1.39
N VAL A 107 2.11 10.24 0.42
CA VAL A 107 2.38 10.01 -1.02
C VAL A 107 3.78 9.42 -1.28
N SER A 108 4.73 9.69 -0.37
CA SER A 108 6.09 9.16 -0.44
C SER A 108 6.14 7.62 -0.47
N PHE A 109 5.12 6.92 0.06
CA PHE A 109 5.03 5.46 -0.04
C PHE A 109 4.82 5.01 -1.49
N SER A 110 3.94 5.66 -2.25
CA SER A 110 3.78 5.37 -3.68
C SER A 110 5.05 5.66 -4.47
N LYS A 111 5.77 6.73 -4.15
CA LYS A 111 7.09 7.01 -4.75
C LYS A 111 8.10 5.91 -4.44
N LYS A 112 8.13 5.41 -3.20
CA LYS A 112 8.99 4.27 -2.81
C LYS A 112 8.61 3.00 -3.58
N VAL A 113 7.32 2.68 -3.74
CA VAL A 113 6.90 1.52 -4.53
C VAL A 113 7.37 1.65 -5.98
N ILE A 114 7.17 2.80 -6.62
CA ILE A 114 7.66 3.05 -7.99
C ILE A 114 9.17 2.84 -8.10
N SER A 115 9.94 3.27 -7.12
CA SER A 115 11.40 3.14 -7.13
C SER A 115 11.89 1.69 -7.02
N LEU A 116 11.03 0.74 -6.65
CA LEU A 116 11.38 -0.68 -6.63
C LEU A 116 11.55 -1.26 -8.04
N PHE A 117 10.95 -0.64 -9.05
CA PHE A 117 10.91 -1.14 -10.43
C PHE A 117 11.83 -0.31 -11.35
N PRO A 118 13.14 -0.57 -11.40
CA PRO A 118 14.07 0.24 -12.18
C PRO A 118 13.81 0.22 -13.68
N PHE A 119 13.29 -0.89 -14.22
CA PHE A 119 13.09 -1.12 -15.66
C PHE A 119 11.64 -1.02 -16.12
N ALA A 120 10.69 -0.72 -15.22
CA ALA A 120 9.28 -0.62 -15.56
C ALA A 120 8.93 0.70 -16.26
N LYS A 121 7.90 0.70 -17.09
CA LYS A 121 7.18 1.92 -17.49
C LYS A 121 6.34 2.39 -16.28
N LYS A 122 6.64 3.57 -15.76
CA LYS A 122 6.13 4.02 -14.44
C LYS A 122 5.25 5.25 -14.56
N LYS A 123 4.14 5.27 -13.81
CA LYS A 123 3.24 6.40 -13.68
C LYS A 123 2.83 6.60 -12.22
N LEU A 124 2.88 7.85 -11.74
CA LEU A 124 2.30 8.25 -10.46
C LEU A 124 1.19 9.27 -10.72
N VAL A 125 -0.01 8.95 -10.28
CA VAL A 125 -1.17 9.82 -10.33
C VAL A 125 -1.49 10.29 -8.92
N VAL A 126 -1.30 11.57 -8.65
CA VAL A 126 -1.70 12.19 -7.39
C VAL A 126 -3.02 12.91 -7.60
N ILE A 127 -4.07 12.46 -6.89
CA ILE A 127 -5.40 13.04 -6.98
C ILE A 127 -5.49 14.21 -6.01
N LYS A 128 -5.59 15.44 -6.55
CA LYS A 128 -5.86 16.63 -5.76
C LYS A 128 -7.14 16.44 -4.95
N GLN A 129 -7.16 16.89 -3.69
CA GLN A 129 -8.28 16.71 -2.76
C GLN A 129 -8.66 15.25 -2.42
N GLY A 130 -7.97 14.24 -2.98
CA GLY A 130 -8.20 12.82 -2.65
C GLY A 130 -7.70 12.50 -1.23
N ASP A 131 -8.54 11.80 -0.48
CA ASP A 131 -8.23 11.21 0.83
C ASP A 131 -7.62 9.80 0.70
N HIS A 132 -7.50 9.08 1.83
CA HIS A 132 -7.01 7.71 1.83
C HIS A 132 -7.94 6.71 1.13
N SER A 133 -9.25 6.91 1.22
CA SER A 133 -10.24 5.97 0.68
C SER A 133 -10.40 6.08 -0.83
N LEU A 134 -10.23 7.29 -1.39
CA LEU A 134 -10.44 7.61 -2.81
C LEU A 134 -11.81 7.12 -3.34
N SER A 135 -12.83 7.01 -2.44
CA SER A 135 -14.14 6.41 -2.73
C SER A 135 -15.15 7.38 -3.34
N ASN A 136 -14.83 8.67 -3.39
CA ASN A 136 -15.69 9.67 -4.02
C ASN A 136 -15.75 9.51 -5.55
N LYS A 137 -16.85 9.99 -6.16
CA LYS A 137 -17.13 9.84 -7.60
C LYS A 137 -15.98 10.27 -8.53
N GLN A 138 -15.32 11.39 -8.25
CA GLN A 138 -14.22 11.88 -9.09
C GLN A 138 -12.95 11.03 -8.99
N PRO A 139 -12.42 10.70 -7.78
CA PRO A 139 -11.34 9.73 -7.62
C PRO A 139 -11.63 8.39 -8.27
N LEU A 140 -12.83 7.82 -8.10
CA LEU A 140 -13.21 6.54 -8.69
C LEU A 140 -13.17 6.58 -10.23
N LYS A 141 -13.73 7.62 -10.86
CA LYS A 141 -13.62 7.80 -12.32
C LYS A 141 -12.18 7.83 -12.79
N ARG A 142 -11.30 8.50 -12.04
CA ARG A 142 -9.87 8.54 -12.36
C ARG A 142 -9.20 7.20 -12.23
N ILE A 143 -9.51 6.44 -11.17
CA ILE A 143 -8.98 5.08 -10.96
C ILE A 143 -9.38 4.17 -12.13
N ILE A 144 -10.65 4.15 -12.50
CA ILE A 144 -11.17 3.34 -13.63
C ILE A 144 -10.44 3.71 -14.92
N LYS A 145 -10.32 5.00 -15.24
CA LYS A 145 -9.59 5.45 -16.43
C LYS A 145 -8.13 4.98 -16.44
N GLU A 146 -7.43 5.06 -15.31
CA GLU A 146 -6.04 4.62 -15.23
C GLU A 146 -5.91 3.09 -15.31
N LEU A 147 -6.90 2.35 -14.82
CA LEU A 147 -6.97 0.89 -14.97
C LEU A 147 -7.14 0.50 -16.44
N ASP A 148 -8.07 1.14 -17.16
CA ASP A 148 -8.28 0.91 -18.59
C ASP A 148 -7.02 1.17 -19.41
N ILE A 149 -6.32 2.28 -19.10
CA ILE A 149 -5.04 2.59 -19.74
C ILE A 149 -3.99 1.51 -19.47
N LEU A 150 -3.88 1.07 -18.21
CA LEU A 150 -2.94 0.02 -17.83
C LEU A 150 -3.22 -1.27 -18.59
N VAL A 151 -4.48 -1.72 -18.60
CA VAL A 151 -4.90 -2.97 -19.27
C VAL A 151 -4.63 -2.91 -20.78
N LYS A 152 -5.03 -1.82 -21.46
CA LYS A 152 -4.77 -1.62 -22.89
C LYS A 152 -3.28 -1.69 -23.22
N ASN A 153 -2.45 -1.01 -22.44
CA ASN A 153 -1.01 -1.03 -22.66
C ASN A 153 -0.37 -2.40 -22.40
N VAL A 154 -0.89 -3.17 -21.42
CA VAL A 154 -0.44 -4.55 -21.19
C VAL A 154 -0.80 -5.43 -22.38
N ILE A 155 -2.04 -5.37 -22.86
CA ILE A 155 -2.49 -6.16 -24.03
C ILE A 155 -1.63 -5.83 -25.26
N GLN A 156 -1.40 -4.54 -25.53
CA GLN A 156 -0.54 -4.12 -26.63
C GLN A 156 0.89 -4.67 -26.53
N SER A 157 1.43 -4.76 -25.30
CA SER A 157 2.78 -5.29 -25.08
C SER A 157 2.91 -6.81 -25.22
N LEU A 158 1.79 -7.54 -25.27
CA LEU A 158 1.76 -8.99 -25.52
C LEU A 158 1.65 -9.34 -27.00
N ASN A 159 1.21 -8.39 -27.82
CA ASN A 159 1.01 -8.58 -29.27
C ASN A 159 2.22 -8.11 -30.09
N VAL A 160 3.31 -7.80 -29.46
CA VAL A 160 4.62 -7.44 -30.04
C VAL A 160 5.63 -8.50 -29.69
#